data_aa223678c14b92c85ef6055f3aec6a8f
#
_entry.id   aa223678c14b92c85ef6055f3aec6a8f
#
_cell.length_a   1.000
_cell.length_b   1.000
_cell.length_c   1.000
_cell.angle_alpha   90.00
_cell.angle_beta   90.00
_cell.angle_gamma   90.00
#
_symmetry.space_group_name_H-M   'P 1'
#
loop_
_entity.id
_entity.type
_entity.pdbx_description
1 polymer ?
#
loop_
_entity_poly.entity_id
_entity_poly.type
_entity_poly.pdbx_seq_one_letter_code
_entity_poly.pdbx_strand_id
1 'polypeptide(L)'
;MLNHYETVFITTPVLSEQQIKEAKMKNRSSKDVFIAFDEWNAWTRTFGGTDNTLSEIYDLQDALIVAQYLNIFLRTCDIVKMANMAQLVNVIAPMRVDNDKLWKQTTYYPLYLFANNCRGKALDIYIKSPAYSTDKYKEVPYLDVSSTYEPSRNEVVINVVNRNKDKAITADILSQTGSFDKKATANIVSGANTNI
;
A
#
# COMPACT_ATOMS: atom_id res chain seq x y z
N MET A 1 -10.76 6.04 -11.81
CA MET A 1 -10.34 6.89 -10.68
C MET A 1 -9.15 6.34 -9.89
N LEU A 2 -9.05 5.02 -9.64
CA LEU A 2 -7.84 4.36 -9.08
C LEU A 2 -6.53 4.68 -9.82
N ASN A 3 -6.63 5.04 -11.09
CA ASN A 3 -5.51 5.20 -12.01
C ASN A 3 -4.60 6.41 -11.75
N HIS A 4 -5.09 7.43 -11.06
CA HIS A 4 -4.31 8.66 -10.87
C HIS A 4 -3.31 8.53 -9.71
N TYR A 5 -3.66 7.73 -8.72
CA TYR A 5 -2.84 7.55 -7.52
C TYR A 5 -1.72 6.52 -7.70
N GLU A 6 -1.97 5.48 -8.48
CA GLU A 6 -0.96 4.44 -8.76
C GLU A 6 0.31 5.00 -9.41
N THR A 7 0.16 6.01 -10.24
CA THR A 7 1.28 6.61 -10.98
C THR A 7 2.27 7.34 -10.10
N VAL A 8 1.77 8.10 -9.16
CA VAL A 8 2.63 8.92 -8.29
C VAL A 8 3.50 8.02 -7.42
N PHE A 9 3.01 6.83 -7.07
CA PHE A 9 3.65 5.95 -6.10
C PHE A 9 4.59 4.92 -6.69
N ILE A 10 4.27 4.31 -7.82
CA ILE A 10 5.18 3.34 -8.46
C ILE A 10 6.44 4.04 -8.97
N THR A 11 6.30 5.28 -9.41
CA THR A 11 7.41 6.02 -10.00
C THR A 11 8.23 6.83 -9.00
N THR A 12 7.62 7.32 -7.92
CA THR A 12 8.30 8.23 -6.99
C THR A 12 9.45 7.57 -6.22
N PRO A 13 9.31 6.37 -5.61
CA PRO A 13 10.45 5.70 -4.98
C PRO A 13 11.56 5.34 -5.97
N VAL A 14 11.22 4.88 -7.17
CA VAL A 14 12.19 4.53 -8.22
C VAL A 14 12.94 5.77 -8.71
N LEU A 15 12.23 6.88 -8.97
CA LEU A 15 12.87 8.15 -9.34
C LEU A 15 13.75 8.68 -8.22
N SER A 16 13.33 8.58 -6.98
CA SER A 16 14.13 9.01 -5.82
C SER A 16 15.36 8.14 -5.64
N GLU A 17 15.28 6.84 -5.89
CA GLU A 17 16.44 5.94 -5.90
C GLU A 17 17.45 6.35 -6.99
N GLN A 18 16.97 6.64 -8.18
CA GLN A 18 17.80 7.09 -9.29
C GLN A 18 18.49 8.41 -8.97
N GLN A 19 17.78 9.38 -8.41
CA GLN A 19 18.33 10.65 -7.95
C GLN A 19 19.40 10.47 -6.87
N ILE A 20 19.19 9.56 -5.92
CA ILE A 20 20.18 9.22 -4.89
C ILE A 20 21.44 8.63 -5.55
N LYS A 21 21.29 7.69 -6.49
CA LYS A 21 22.42 7.11 -7.22
C LYS A 21 23.22 8.17 -7.99
N GLU A 22 22.53 9.05 -8.70
CA GLU A 22 23.14 10.16 -9.43
C GLU A 22 23.88 11.13 -8.49
N ALA A 23 23.27 11.52 -7.37
CA ALA A 23 23.87 12.39 -6.38
C ALA A 23 25.11 11.75 -5.73
N LYS A 24 25.06 10.45 -5.42
CA LYS A 24 26.22 9.69 -4.90
C LYS A 24 27.35 9.65 -5.92
N MET A 25 27.05 9.38 -7.18
CA MET A 25 28.05 9.36 -8.25
C MET A 25 28.68 10.75 -8.42
N LYS A 26 27.88 11.80 -8.53
CA LYS A 26 28.36 13.18 -8.69
C LYS A 26 29.28 13.64 -7.56
N ASN A 27 28.95 13.26 -6.33
CA ASN A 27 29.69 13.62 -5.13
C ASN A 27 30.75 12.56 -4.72
N ARG A 28 30.92 11.50 -5.50
CA ARG A 28 31.82 10.36 -5.18
C ARG A 28 31.60 9.85 -3.74
N SER A 29 30.34 9.76 -3.32
CA SER A 29 29.96 9.40 -1.96
C SER A 29 29.67 7.90 -1.84
N SER A 30 30.28 7.26 -0.85
CA SER A 30 29.97 5.88 -0.45
C SER A 30 28.94 5.77 0.66
N LYS A 31 28.41 6.88 1.16
CA LYS A 31 27.42 6.89 2.26
C LYS A 31 26.12 6.21 1.85
N ASP A 32 25.55 5.46 2.75
CA ASP A 32 24.18 4.96 2.58
C ASP A 32 23.19 6.11 2.74
N VAL A 33 22.30 6.22 1.76
CA VAL A 33 21.25 7.23 1.73
C VAL A 33 19.94 6.51 1.45
N PHE A 34 18.96 6.73 2.29
CA PHE A 34 17.65 6.11 2.23
C PHE A 34 16.56 7.16 2.09
N ILE A 35 15.38 6.72 1.69
CA ILE A 35 14.20 7.57 1.58
C ILE A 35 13.43 7.50 2.90
N ALA A 36 13.16 8.68 3.48
CA ALA A 36 12.10 8.89 4.45
C ALA A 36 10.89 9.47 3.70
N PHE A 37 9.83 8.70 3.60
CA PHE A 37 8.58 9.14 2.99
C PHE A 37 7.74 9.79 4.07
N ASP A 38 7.96 11.08 4.31
CA ASP A 38 7.51 11.76 5.53
C ASP A 38 6.00 11.98 5.58
N GLU A 39 5.37 12.21 4.43
CA GLU A 39 3.93 12.40 4.36
C GLU A 39 3.34 11.64 3.19
N TRP A 40 2.37 10.78 3.47
CA TRP A 40 1.58 10.09 2.47
C TRP A 40 0.19 9.78 2.98
N ASN A 41 -0.79 9.77 2.09
CA ASN A 41 -2.16 9.34 2.36
C ASN A 41 -2.93 9.21 1.03
N ALA A 42 -4.14 8.62 1.07
CA ALA A 42 -5.13 8.79 0.04
C ALA A 42 -5.75 10.19 0.18
N TRP A 43 -5.72 10.97 -0.90
CA TRP A 43 -6.36 12.28 -0.93
C TRP A 43 -7.16 12.41 -2.23
N THR A 44 -8.47 12.31 -2.09
CA THR A 44 -9.38 12.28 -3.23
C THR A 44 -10.07 13.61 -3.50
N ARG A 45 -9.78 14.61 -2.70
CA ARG A 45 -10.46 15.88 -2.72
C ARG A 45 -10.44 16.53 -4.11
N THR A 46 -11.64 16.79 -4.62
CA THR A 46 -11.81 17.64 -5.79
C THR A 46 -11.58 19.08 -5.35
N PHE A 47 -10.53 19.72 -5.83
CA PHE A 47 -10.33 21.14 -5.64
C PHE A 47 -11.57 21.89 -6.17
N GLY A 48 -12.30 22.56 -5.29
CA GLY A 48 -13.50 23.32 -5.64
C GLY A 48 -14.79 22.93 -4.91
N GLY A 49 -14.74 21.99 -3.98
CA GLY A 49 -15.86 21.75 -3.06
C GLY A 49 -16.15 23.00 -2.20
N THR A 50 -17.43 23.26 -1.96
CA THR A 50 -17.90 24.40 -1.14
C THR A 50 -17.51 24.29 0.32
N ASP A 51 -16.94 23.18 0.72
CA ASP A 51 -16.49 22.90 2.08
C ASP A 51 -14.97 23.14 2.17
N ASN A 52 -14.60 24.21 2.85
CA ASN A 52 -13.21 24.61 3.08
C ASN A 52 -12.47 23.73 4.10
N THR A 53 -13.01 22.60 4.50
CA THR A 53 -12.38 21.68 5.43
C THR A 53 -11.42 20.73 4.68
N LEU A 54 -10.29 20.39 5.30
CA LEU A 54 -9.38 19.35 4.81
C LEU A 54 -9.85 17.94 5.21
N SER A 55 -11.04 17.83 5.77
CA SER A 55 -11.57 16.56 6.27
C SER A 55 -12.01 15.64 5.13
N GLU A 56 -11.54 14.41 5.16
CA GLU A 56 -11.94 13.34 4.25
C GLU A 56 -12.76 12.27 4.99
N ILE A 57 -13.77 11.75 4.31
CA ILE A 57 -14.49 10.53 4.74
C ILE A 57 -14.07 9.44 3.77
N TYR A 58 -13.38 8.46 4.28
CA TYR A 58 -12.79 7.39 3.50
C TYR A 58 -13.75 6.22 3.25
N ASP A 59 -13.77 5.76 2.03
CA ASP A 59 -14.52 4.57 1.60
C ASP A 59 -13.60 3.35 1.42
N LEU A 60 -14.12 2.27 0.84
CA LEU A 60 -13.33 1.07 0.56
C LEU A 60 -12.24 1.31 -0.49
N GLN A 61 -12.48 2.20 -1.45
CA GLN A 61 -11.50 2.53 -2.48
C GLN A 61 -10.25 3.15 -1.84
N ASP A 62 -10.43 4.04 -0.87
CA ASP A 62 -9.32 4.64 -0.14
C ASP A 62 -8.53 3.61 0.67
N ALA A 63 -9.23 2.64 1.29
CA ALA A 63 -8.57 1.53 1.97
C ALA A 63 -7.73 0.68 1.02
N LEU A 64 -8.21 0.40 -0.19
CA LEU A 64 -7.45 -0.32 -1.22
C LEU A 64 -6.24 0.50 -1.70
N ILE A 65 -6.36 1.81 -1.82
CA ILE A 65 -5.25 2.71 -2.14
C ILE A 65 -4.18 2.62 -1.03
N VAL A 66 -4.58 2.78 0.23
CA VAL A 66 -3.66 2.68 1.37
C VAL A 66 -2.96 1.32 1.41
N ALA A 67 -3.67 0.22 1.15
CA ALA A 67 -3.07 -1.11 1.09
C ALA A 67 -2.03 -1.23 -0.03
N GLN A 68 -2.26 -0.61 -1.18
CA GLN A 68 -1.30 -0.58 -2.29
C GLN A 68 -0.04 0.23 -1.94
N TYR A 69 -0.19 1.36 -1.24
CA TYR A 69 0.95 2.10 -0.69
C TYR A 69 1.82 1.21 0.20
N LEU A 70 1.19 0.51 1.14
CA LEU A 70 1.88 -0.38 2.07
C LEU A 70 2.58 -1.54 1.33
N ASN A 71 1.94 -2.11 0.31
CA ASN A 71 2.56 -3.11 -0.55
C ASN A 71 3.82 -2.57 -1.25
N ILE A 72 3.76 -1.34 -1.77
CA ILE A 72 4.91 -0.70 -2.43
C ILE A 72 6.04 -0.47 -1.42
N PHE A 73 5.75 0.05 -0.24
CA PHE A 73 6.78 0.26 0.79
C PHE A 73 7.45 -1.04 1.22
N LEU A 74 6.72 -2.15 1.29
CA LEU A 74 7.33 -3.46 1.56
C LEU A 74 8.22 -3.92 0.40
N ARG A 75 7.77 -3.76 -0.85
CA ARG A 75 8.58 -4.14 -2.02
C ARG A 75 9.82 -3.28 -2.22
N THR A 76 9.82 -2.06 -1.70
CA THR A 76 10.94 -1.10 -1.82
C THR A 76 11.64 -0.83 -0.49
N CYS A 77 11.51 -1.74 0.48
CA CYS A 77 12.06 -1.56 1.82
C CYS A 77 13.60 -1.57 1.89
N ASP A 78 14.27 -1.94 0.82
CA ASP A 78 15.71 -1.79 0.66
C ASP A 78 16.13 -0.32 0.61
N ILE A 79 15.32 0.56 0.05
CA ILE A 79 15.60 1.99 -0.07
C ILE A 79 14.65 2.87 0.77
N VAL A 80 13.37 2.52 0.91
CA VAL A 80 12.41 3.24 1.76
C VAL A 80 12.50 2.69 3.18
N LYS A 81 13.09 3.45 4.09
CA LYS A 81 13.27 3.03 5.49
C LYS A 81 12.27 3.61 6.46
N MET A 82 11.56 4.62 6.04
CA MET A 82 10.52 5.29 6.83
C MET A 82 9.38 5.72 5.92
N ALA A 83 8.15 5.51 6.36
CA ALA A 83 6.95 5.97 5.67
C ALA A 83 5.89 6.39 6.71
N ASN A 84 5.66 7.69 6.84
CA ASN A 84 4.80 8.26 7.86
C ASN A 84 3.49 8.71 7.26
N MET A 85 2.38 8.10 7.69
CA MET A 85 1.06 8.52 7.22
C MET A 85 0.69 9.88 7.80
N ALA A 86 0.23 10.78 6.98
CA ALA A 86 -0.33 12.06 7.38
C ALA A 86 -1.86 11.98 7.35
N GLN A 87 -2.51 11.98 8.48
CA GLN A 87 -2.07 12.05 9.88
C GLN A 87 -2.73 10.92 10.70
N LEU A 88 -2.67 10.95 12.04
CA LEU A 88 -3.16 9.86 12.86
C LEU A 88 -4.64 9.99 13.25
N VAL A 89 -5.07 11.21 13.60
CA VAL A 89 -6.42 11.49 14.12
C VAL A 89 -7.02 12.71 13.43
N ASN A 90 -8.28 12.61 13.03
CA ASN A 90 -9.09 13.65 12.37
C ASN A 90 -8.55 14.11 11.01
N VAL A 91 -9.24 14.99 10.35
CA VAL A 91 -8.94 15.58 9.05
C VAL A 91 -8.82 14.49 7.97
N ILE A 92 -7.60 14.09 7.60
CA ILE A 92 -7.31 13.03 6.62
C ILE A 92 -6.82 11.74 7.29
N ALA A 93 -7.19 11.51 8.54
CA ALA A 93 -6.65 10.43 9.34
C ALA A 93 -7.47 9.13 9.27
N PRO A 94 -6.85 7.98 9.54
CA PRO A 94 -7.55 6.69 9.64
C PRO A 94 -8.47 6.60 10.86
N MET A 95 -8.32 7.49 11.84
CA MET A 95 -9.18 7.56 13.02
C MET A 95 -9.81 8.92 13.14
N ARG A 96 -11.07 8.95 13.57
CA ARG A 96 -11.80 10.18 13.86
C ARG A 96 -12.27 10.20 15.29
N VAL A 97 -12.14 11.37 15.92
CA VAL A 97 -12.64 11.65 17.26
C VAL A 97 -13.54 12.88 17.21
N ASP A 98 -14.72 12.77 17.78
CA ASP A 98 -15.65 13.87 17.98
C ASP A 98 -16.27 13.72 19.37
N ASN A 99 -16.02 14.68 20.24
CA ASN A 99 -16.38 14.63 21.67
C ASN A 99 -15.90 13.30 22.31
N ASP A 100 -16.83 12.48 22.79
CA ASP A 100 -16.54 11.20 23.45
C ASP A 100 -16.55 10.00 22.50
N LYS A 101 -16.68 10.23 21.18
CA LYS A 101 -16.77 9.16 20.18
C LYS A 101 -15.49 9.04 19.38
N LEU A 102 -15.03 7.81 19.26
CA LEU A 102 -13.94 7.44 18.38
C LEU A 102 -14.43 6.41 17.37
N TRP A 103 -14.13 6.61 16.11
CA TRP A 103 -14.36 5.59 15.08
C TRP A 103 -13.18 5.46 14.12
N LYS A 104 -13.06 4.27 13.56
CA LYS A 104 -12.02 3.92 12.60
C LYS A 104 -12.59 4.07 11.21
N GLN A 105 -11.90 4.83 10.36
CA GLN A 105 -12.21 4.91 8.94
C GLN A 105 -11.73 3.66 8.20
N THR A 106 -12.13 3.48 6.97
CA THR A 106 -11.76 2.30 6.16
C THR A 106 -10.24 2.15 6.00
N THR A 107 -9.52 3.25 5.90
CA THR A 107 -8.04 3.29 5.79
C THR A 107 -7.31 2.80 7.04
N TYR A 108 -7.99 2.73 8.20
CA TYR A 108 -7.43 2.16 9.42
C TYR A 108 -7.09 0.67 9.28
N TYR A 109 -7.95 -0.08 8.59
CA TYR A 109 -7.84 -1.55 8.57
C TYR A 109 -6.60 -2.07 7.85
N PRO A 110 -6.24 -1.61 6.65
CA PRO A 110 -4.97 -2.02 6.04
C PRO A 110 -3.76 -1.62 6.89
N LEU A 111 -3.74 -0.43 7.49
CA LEU A 111 -2.66 -0.04 8.41
C LEU A 111 -2.55 -1.00 9.59
N TYR A 112 -3.67 -1.33 10.22
CA TYR A 112 -3.71 -2.26 11.34
C TYR A 112 -3.20 -3.66 10.95
N LEU A 113 -3.65 -4.18 9.79
CA LEU A 113 -3.25 -5.51 9.33
C LEU A 113 -1.76 -5.58 9.01
N PHE A 114 -1.23 -4.61 8.28
CA PHE A 114 0.20 -4.56 7.97
C PHE A 114 1.05 -4.38 9.22
N ALA A 115 0.67 -3.46 10.11
CA ALA A 115 1.40 -3.19 11.33
C ALA A 115 1.47 -4.39 12.28
N ASN A 116 0.47 -5.25 12.29
CA ASN A 116 0.43 -6.40 13.19
C ASN A 116 1.01 -7.68 12.56
N ASN A 117 0.93 -7.84 11.25
CA ASN A 117 1.26 -9.10 10.60
C ASN A 117 2.58 -9.03 9.81
N CYS A 118 2.87 -7.93 9.12
CA CYS A 118 4.05 -7.83 8.25
C CYS A 118 5.31 -7.58 9.08
N ARG A 119 6.04 -8.64 9.35
CA ARG A 119 7.28 -8.63 10.14
C ARG A 119 8.38 -9.42 9.42
N GLY A 120 9.62 -9.24 9.88
CA GLY A 120 10.77 -9.99 9.41
C GLY A 120 11.32 -9.47 8.10
N LYS A 121 11.41 -10.32 7.08
CA LYS A 121 12.05 -10.01 5.81
C LYS A 121 11.01 -9.87 4.71
N ALA A 122 11.09 -8.82 3.92
CA ALA A 122 10.32 -8.75 2.66
C ALA A 122 10.81 -9.83 1.70
N LEU A 123 9.88 -10.49 1.04
CA LEU A 123 10.15 -11.51 0.05
C LEU A 123 9.99 -10.97 -1.37
N ASP A 124 10.86 -11.40 -2.25
CA ASP A 124 10.66 -11.24 -3.67
C ASP A 124 9.48 -12.08 -4.14
N ILE A 125 8.61 -11.48 -4.95
CA ILE A 125 7.42 -12.12 -5.47
C ILE A 125 7.33 -11.95 -6.99
N TYR A 126 6.93 -13.02 -7.65
CA TYR A 126 6.53 -12.98 -9.05
C TYR A 126 5.02 -13.06 -9.16
N ILE A 127 4.40 -12.14 -9.88
CA ILE A 127 2.95 -12.05 -10.05
C ILE A 127 2.62 -12.26 -11.52
N LYS A 128 1.75 -13.25 -11.78
CA LYS A 128 1.07 -13.40 -13.07
C LYS A 128 -0.41 -13.17 -12.84
N SER A 129 -0.93 -12.07 -13.31
CA SER A 129 -2.32 -11.64 -13.11
C SER A 129 -2.92 -11.17 -14.43
N PRO A 130 -4.21 -11.34 -14.65
CA PRO A 130 -4.90 -10.55 -15.67
C PRO A 130 -4.64 -9.06 -15.44
N ALA A 131 -4.65 -8.29 -16.50
CA ALA A 131 -4.35 -6.87 -16.45
C ALA A 131 -5.45 -6.05 -17.13
N TYR A 132 -5.48 -4.76 -16.86
CA TYR A 132 -6.32 -3.78 -17.53
C TYR A 132 -5.46 -2.63 -18.02
N SER A 133 -6.02 -1.82 -18.89
CA SER A 133 -5.37 -0.61 -19.40
C SER A 133 -6.13 0.62 -18.97
N THR A 134 -5.40 1.70 -18.81
CA THR A 134 -5.92 3.03 -18.54
C THR A 134 -5.42 3.99 -19.61
N ASP A 135 -5.87 5.23 -19.60
CA ASP A 135 -5.41 6.25 -20.54
C ASP A 135 -3.90 6.48 -20.47
N LYS A 136 -3.32 6.29 -19.29
CA LYS A 136 -1.89 6.54 -19.04
C LYS A 136 -1.02 5.27 -19.02
N TYR A 137 -1.60 4.14 -18.63
CA TYR A 137 -0.85 2.89 -18.39
C TYR A 137 -1.48 1.73 -19.13
N LYS A 138 -0.61 0.96 -19.77
CA LYS A 138 -0.97 -0.34 -20.35
C LYS A 138 -0.56 -1.44 -19.39
N GLU A 139 -1.36 -2.52 -19.38
CA GLU A 139 -1.02 -3.74 -18.64
C GLU A 139 -0.87 -3.57 -17.12
N VAL A 140 -1.80 -2.84 -16.48
CA VAL A 140 -1.87 -2.75 -15.03
C VAL A 140 -2.43 -4.06 -14.47
N PRO A 141 -1.67 -4.82 -13.64
CA PRO A 141 -2.17 -6.04 -13.06
C PRO A 141 -3.37 -5.80 -12.15
N TYR A 142 -4.38 -6.67 -12.19
CA TYR A 142 -5.50 -6.58 -11.24
C TYR A 142 -5.09 -6.91 -9.80
N LEU A 143 -4.10 -7.77 -9.62
CA LEU A 143 -3.60 -8.10 -8.29
C LEU A 143 -2.35 -7.29 -7.97
N ASP A 144 -2.35 -6.60 -6.83
CA ASP A 144 -1.18 -5.99 -6.23
C ASP A 144 -0.82 -6.76 -4.96
N VAL A 145 0.44 -7.21 -4.86
CA VAL A 145 0.86 -8.17 -3.84
C VAL A 145 2.19 -7.75 -3.22
N SER A 146 2.32 -7.98 -1.93
CA SER A 146 3.59 -8.00 -1.21
C SER A 146 3.64 -9.21 -0.27
N SER A 147 4.82 -9.59 0.18
CA SER A 147 4.98 -10.70 1.11
C SER A 147 6.12 -10.46 2.08
N THR A 148 5.97 -10.98 3.30
CA THR A 148 7.02 -11.00 4.32
C THR A 148 7.15 -12.38 4.94
N TYR A 149 8.36 -12.68 5.42
CA TYR A 149 8.65 -13.91 6.17
C TYR A 149 9.22 -13.54 7.54
N GLU A 150 8.56 -14.02 8.58
CA GLU A 150 9.02 -13.89 9.96
C GLU A 150 9.65 -15.21 10.45
N PRO A 151 11.01 -15.29 10.51
CA PRO A 151 11.68 -16.54 10.85
C PRO A 151 11.37 -17.06 12.25
N SER A 152 11.17 -16.16 13.21
CA SER A 152 10.93 -16.55 14.63
C SER A 152 9.59 -17.26 14.80
N ARG A 153 8.62 -17.01 13.90
CA ARG A 153 7.30 -17.64 13.91
C ARG A 153 7.12 -18.67 12.79
N ASN A 154 8.13 -18.78 11.91
CA ASN A 154 8.05 -19.57 10.68
C ASN A 154 6.78 -19.25 9.89
N GLU A 155 6.48 -17.98 9.73
CA GLU A 155 5.24 -17.47 9.17
C GLU A 155 5.50 -16.64 7.92
N VAL A 156 4.76 -16.94 6.85
CA VAL A 156 4.71 -16.10 5.64
C VAL A 156 3.40 -15.33 5.65
N VAL A 157 3.49 -14.03 5.49
CA VAL A 157 2.34 -13.16 5.30
C VAL A 157 2.31 -12.71 3.84
N ILE A 158 1.15 -12.84 3.20
CA ILE A 158 0.93 -12.42 1.83
C ILE A 158 -0.21 -11.40 1.84
N ASN A 159 0.09 -10.20 1.39
CA ASN A 159 -0.88 -9.12 1.29
C ASN A 159 -1.32 -9.02 -0.17
N VAL A 160 -2.62 -9.11 -0.41
CA VAL A 160 -3.19 -9.09 -1.76
C VAL A 160 -4.25 -8.02 -1.85
N VAL A 161 -4.13 -7.14 -2.82
CA VAL A 161 -5.17 -6.18 -3.20
C VAL A 161 -5.73 -6.57 -4.56
N ASN A 162 -7.03 -6.83 -4.62
CA ASN A 162 -7.74 -7.02 -5.86
C ASN A 162 -8.28 -5.66 -6.35
N ARG A 163 -7.73 -5.17 -7.46
CA ARG A 163 -8.12 -3.89 -8.09
C ARG A 163 -9.35 -4.02 -8.99
N ASN A 164 -9.82 -5.25 -9.23
CA ASN A 164 -11.02 -5.45 -10.02
C ASN A 164 -12.25 -5.16 -9.16
N LYS A 165 -13.00 -4.12 -9.52
CA LYS A 165 -14.19 -3.69 -8.78
C LYS A 165 -15.38 -4.62 -8.91
N ASP A 166 -15.42 -5.46 -9.95
CA ASP A 166 -16.60 -6.23 -10.31
C ASP A 166 -16.43 -7.74 -10.10
N LYS A 167 -15.16 -8.24 -10.04
CA LYS A 167 -14.89 -9.67 -10.09
C LYS A 167 -13.90 -10.11 -9.02
N ALA A 168 -14.19 -11.24 -8.40
CA ALA A 168 -13.21 -12.00 -7.65
C ALA A 168 -12.18 -12.62 -8.61
N ILE A 169 -10.95 -12.75 -8.14
CA ILE A 169 -9.85 -13.37 -8.87
C ILE A 169 -9.35 -14.56 -8.05
N THR A 170 -9.37 -15.73 -8.66
CA THR A 170 -8.73 -16.91 -8.09
C THR A 170 -7.24 -16.88 -8.42
N ALA A 171 -6.40 -17.12 -7.43
CA ALA A 171 -4.96 -17.13 -7.59
C ALA A 171 -4.35 -18.38 -6.91
N ASP A 172 -3.39 -18.97 -7.59
CA ASP A 172 -2.54 -20.02 -7.01
C ASP A 172 -1.33 -19.39 -6.35
N ILE A 173 -1.04 -19.81 -5.14
CA ILE A 173 0.12 -19.35 -4.38
C ILE A 173 1.15 -20.46 -4.37
N LEU A 174 2.28 -20.22 -5.01
CA LEU A 174 3.36 -21.19 -5.15
C LEU A 174 4.60 -20.73 -4.39
N SER A 175 5.17 -21.62 -3.58
CA SER A 175 6.48 -21.38 -3.00
C SER A 175 7.58 -21.90 -3.94
N GLN A 176 8.60 -21.08 -4.19
CA GLN A 176 9.77 -21.50 -4.95
C GLN A 176 10.71 -22.37 -4.11
N THR A 177 10.66 -22.23 -2.79
CA THR A 177 11.50 -22.97 -1.86
C THR A 177 10.65 -23.47 -0.69
N GLY A 178 10.67 -24.78 -0.44
CA GLY A 178 9.85 -25.38 0.61
C GLY A 178 8.36 -25.49 0.25
N SER A 179 7.54 -25.66 1.25
CA SER A 179 6.07 -25.84 1.10
C SER A 179 5.34 -25.05 2.18
N PHE A 180 4.17 -24.56 1.83
CA PHE A 180 3.24 -24.01 2.81
C PHE A 180 2.57 -25.11 3.62
N ASP A 181 2.20 -24.80 4.86
CA ASP A 181 1.33 -25.68 5.65
C ASP A 181 -0.07 -25.75 5.01
N LYS A 182 -0.85 -26.74 5.43
CA LYS A 182 -2.21 -26.98 4.94
C LYS A 182 -3.23 -25.96 5.45
N LYS A 183 -2.86 -25.15 6.43
CA LYS A 183 -3.74 -24.15 7.06
C LYS A 183 -3.19 -22.76 6.86
N ALA A 184 -4.08 -21.84 6.52
CA ALA A 184 -3.81 -20.42 6.47
C ALA A 184 -4.93 -19.65 7.17
N THR A 185 -4.59 -18.50 7.74
CA THR A 185 -5.57 -17.53 8.26
C THR A 185 -5.70 -16.41 7.23
N ALA A 186 -6.93 -16.03 6.90
CA ALA A 186 -7.20 -14.90 6.01
C ALA A 186 -7.89 -13.78 6.78
N ASN A 187 -7.34 -12.56 6.68
CA ASN A 187 -7.97 -11.34 7.13
C ASN A 187 -8.42 -10.56 5.89
N ILE A 188 -9.70 -10.24 5.81
CA ILE A 188 -10.29 -9.66 4.61
C ILE A 188 -10.88 -8.27 4.94
N VAL A 189 -10.47 -7.28 4.17
CA VAL A 189 -11.10 -5.96 4.14
C VAL A 189 -11.94 -5.88 2.87
N SER A 190 -13.25 -5.83 3.02
CA SER A 190 -14.18 -5.79 1.90
C SER A 190 -15.45 -5.02 2.28
N GLY A 191 -16.21 -4.59 1.28
CA GLY A 191 -17.49 -3.91 1.44
C GLY A 191 -18.39 -4.16 0.23
N ALA A 192 -19.69 -3.97 0.43
CA ALA A 192 -20.70 -4.16 -0.63
C ALA A 192 -20.62 -3.08 -1.72
N ASN A 193 -20.16 -1.88 -1.37
CA ASN A 193 -19.99 -0.74 -2.28
C ASN A 193 -18.63 -0.09 -2.04
N THR A 194 -18.00 0.35 -3.11
CA THR A 194 -16.77 1.16 -3.05
C THR A 194 -17.05 2.62 -2.76
N ASN A 195 -18.30 3.05 -2.94
CA ASN A 195 -18.77 4.40 -2.65
C ASN A 195 -19.85 4.30 -1.57
N ILE A 196 -19.59 4.75 -0.38
CA ILE A 196 -20.57 4.95 0.70
C ILE A 196 -20.64 6.44 1.01
#